data_9004474f828b13598023459637acee3e
#
_entry.id   9004474f828b13598023459637acee3e
#
_cell.length_a   1.000
_cell.length_b   1.000
_cell.length_c   1.000
_cell.angle_alpha   90.00
_cell.angle_beta   90.00
_cell.angle_gamma   90.00
#
_symmetry.space_group_name_H-M   'P 1'
#
loop_
_entity.id
_entity.type
_entity.pdbx_description
1 polymer ?
#
loop_
_entity_poly.entity_id
_entity_poly.type
_entity_poly.pdbx_seq_one_letter_code
_entity_poly.pdbx_strand_id
1 'polypeptide(L)'
;MPPPSRSAANPLAAPSPPPLTDRLLRSWVRCRRRAWLDSYGDAQARQWSAHRALALEEQLRSFQTLLPQRPGRGEAACAAGAPGVVGVRLRGLTADRTPIEAHPPLLERVEGSSRWGAHRYRPVLGRQGRRTTREHRLLLALWGRLLAQHQEGAVPQGLVVAGAGTRLEREPVSLQSESLQRQLDDSLSRLAADLARATPPPLVSDRKKCTLCCWRGLCDGTAAAEGHLSEVSGIGGKRRELLVALGVHSLADLAAADPEALAEQLAAEGEQHREAAAALVAQARVQAAGAPQRREGLGGAPLPELEGAPGVLLYDIESDPDARDDFLHGVLRLRRRPDGSWPDPAEVAREATAAYQPLLALQEHGEARLWARLERLLRRYPDWPVLHYGETEAIGLVRLAERQGVPEAERLRLRARLVDVHQRLRRHWLLPVNSYGLKAVAGWIGFAWSQPGVDG
;
A
#
# COMPACT_ATOMS: atom_id res chain seq x y z
N MET A 1 18.59 -29.53 55.63
CA MET A 1 18.57 -28.05 55.39
C MET A 1 17.58 -27.83 54.25
N PRO A 2 16.50 -27.05 54.43
CA PRO A 2 15.60 -26.69 53.37
C PRO A 2 16.26 -25.60 52.50
N PRO A 3 15.95 -25.49 51.16
CA PRO A 3 16.52 -24.49 50.30
C PRO A 3 15.93 -23.10 50.61
N PRO A 4 16.69 -22.03 50.36
CA PRO A 4 16.27 -20.66 50.70
C PRO A 4 15.05 -20.24 49.85
N SER A 5 14.10 -19.64 50.58
CA SER A 5 12.88 -19.02 50.00
C SER A 5 13.26 -17.95 48.96
N ARG A 6 12.71 -18.07 47.74
CA ARG A 6 12.75 -17.02 46.69
C ARG A 6 12.03 -15.78 47.22
N SER A 7 12.79 -14.74 47.40
CA SER A 7 12.31 -13.38 47.68
C SER A 7 11.25 -12.98 46.62
N ALA A 8 10.10 -12.53 47.09
CA ALA A 8 9.03 -11.99 46.28
C ALA A 8 9.57 -10.82 45.42
N ALA A 9 9.57 -11.00 44.12
CA ALA A 9 9.86 -9.93 43.17
C ALA A 9 8.84 -8.80 43.38
N ASN A 10 9.35 -7.64 43.67
CA ASN A 10 8.61 -6.38 43.77
C ASN A 10 7.77 -6.21 42.48
N PRO A 11 6.48 -5.88 42.52
CA PRO A 11 5.69 -5.64 41.30
C PRO A 11 6.35 -4.49 40.56
N LEU A 12 6.94 -4.77 39.40
CA LEU A 12 7.53 -3.83 38.48
C LEU A 12 6.51 -2.69 38.25
N ALA A 13 6.87 -1.49 38.67
CA ALA A 13 6.15 -0.28 38.30
C ALA A 13 5.95 -0.32 36.79
N ALA A 14 4.71 -0.12 36.34
CA ALA A 14 4.39 -0.09 34.92
C ALA A 14 5.39 0.81 34.20
N PRO A 15 6.04 0.35 33.12
CA PRO A 15 7.05 1.16 32.45
C PRO A 15 6.43 2.50 32.06
N SER A 16 7.09 3.59 32.41
CA SER A 16 6.64 4.93 31.99
C SER A 16 6.41 4.94 30.49
N PRO A 17 5.30 5.50 30.03
CA PRO A 17 5.01 5.50 28.60
C PRO A 17 6.17 6.13 27.82
N PRO A 18 6.56 5.55 26.68
CA PRO A 18 7.68 6.07 25.90
C PRO A 18 7.37 7.53 25.48
N PRO A 19 8.39 8.40 25.35
CA PRO A 19 8.17 9.76 24.90
C PRO A 19 7.51 9.74 23.52
N LEU A 20 6.60 10.69 23.28
CA LEU A 20 6.00 10.85 21.95
C LEU A 20 7.11 11.25 20.97
N THR A 21 7.04 10.70 19.74
CA THR A 21 7.99 11.07 18.71
C THR A 21 7.27 11.46 17.41
N ASP A 22 7.93 12.24 16.57
CA ASP A 22 7.45 12.56 15.23
C ASP A 22 7.22 11.29 14.38
N ARG A 23 8.03 10.24 14.59
CA ARG A 23 7.83 8.93 13.96
C ARG A 23 6.53 8.28 14.43
N LEU A 24 6.22 8.32 15.73
CA LEU A 24 4.97 7.79 16.28
C LEU A 24 3.77 8.59 15.80
N LEU A 25 3.88 9.93 15.74
CA LEU A 25 2.83 10.78 15.15
C LEU A 25 2.57 10.41 13.69
N ARG A 26 3.62 10.23 12.88
CA ARG A 26 3.51 9.77 11.49
C ARG A 26 2.78 8.45 11.38
N SER A 27 3.16 7.48 12.20
CA SER A 27 2.54 6.16 12.23
C SER A 27 1.08 6.23 12.65
N TRP A 28 0.76 7.05 13.65
CA TRP A 28 -0.59 7.23 14.18
C TRP A 28 -1.55 7.88 13.18
N VAL A 29 -1.09 8.90 12.46
CA VAL A 29 -1.89 9.56 11.40
C VAL A 29 -2.27 8.57 10.29
N ARG A 30 -1.41 7.63 9.99
CA ARG A 30 -1.68 6.55 9.02
C ARG A 30 -2.58 5.47 9.60
N CYS A 31 -2.30 5.03 10.83
CA CYS A 31 -3.03 3.98 11.53
C CYS A 31 -2.70 4.01 13.02
N ARG A 32 -3.73 4.16 13.87
CA ARG A 32 -3.59 4.18 15.34
C ARG A 32 -2.93 2.90 15.85
N ARG A 33 -3.37 1.73 15.36
CA ARG A 33 -2.79 0.41 15.70
C ARG A 33 -1.31 0.32 15.33
N ARG A 34 -0.92 0.89 14.20
CA ARG A 34 0.49 0.93 13.77
C ARG A 34 1.38 1.68 14.78
N ALA A 35 0.93 2.82 15.29
CA ALA A 35 1.70 3.57 16.28
C ALA A 35 1.90 2.77 17.58
N TRP A 36 0.86 2.07 18.00
CA TRP A 36 0.92 1.19 19.17
C TRP A 36 1.91 0.03 18.92
N LEU A 37 1.81 -0.64 17.79
CA LEU A 37 2.72 -1.73 17.41
C LEU A 37 4.16 -1.24 17.19
N ASP A 38 4.37 -0.02 16.73
CA ASP A 38 5.71 0.58 16.62
C ASP A 38 6.37 0.77 17.99
N SER A 39 5.59 0.88 19.07
CA SER A 39 6.06 1.03 20.44
C SER A 39 6.17 -0.29 21.19
N TYR A 40 5.23 -1.20 21.01
CA TYR A 40 5.06 -2.38 21.86
C TYR A 40 5.06 -3.70 21.08
N GLY A 41 4.99 -3.67 19.75
CA GLY A 41 4.97 -4.87 18.92
C GLY A 41 6.35 -5.54 18.83
N ASP A 42 6.34 -6.85 18.61
CA ASP A 42 7.58 -7.59 18.37
C ASP A 42 8.28 -7.09 17.11
N ALA A 43 9.50 -6.62 17.25
CA ALA A 43 10.30 -6.10 16.14
C ALA A 43 10.57 -7.16 15.05
N GLN A 44 10.61 -8.45 15.41
CA GLN A 44 10.81 -9.56 14.48
C GLN A 44 9.61 -9.79 13.56
N ALA A 45 8.41 -9.39 13.99
CA ALA A 45 7.20 -9.46 13.18
C ALA A 45 7.10 -8.35 12.11
N ARG A 46 8.07 -7.41 12.07
CA ARG A 46 8.10 -6.34 11.07
C ARG A 46 8.58 -6.85 9.71
N GLN A 47 7.79 -6.58 8.69
CA GLN A 47 8.16 -6.87 7.31
C GLN A 47 8.35 -5.55 6.55
N TRP A 48 9.56 -5.31 6.06
CA TRP A 48 9.88 -4.10 5.32
C TRP A 48 9.85 -4.37 3.82
N SER A 49 9.10 -3.55 3.09
CA SER A 49 9.08 -3.59 1.63
C SER A 49 10.25 -2.78 1.04
N ALA A 50 10.69 -3.16 -0.17
CA ALA A 50 11.69 -2.42 -0.95
C ALA A 50 11.26 -0.97 -1.23
N HIS A 51 9.95 -0.73 -1.34
CA HIS A 51 9.38 0.61 -1.53
C HIS A 51 9.85 1.64 -0.49
N ARG A 52 10.17 1.21 0.73
CA ARG A 52 10.73 2.11 1.75
C ARG A 52 12.10 2.64 1.39
N ALA A 53 12.97 1.81 0.81
CA ALA A 53 14.31 2.21 0.40
C ALA A 53 14.23 3.24 -0.74
N LEU A 54 13.39 2.98 -1.74
CA LEU A 54 13.13 3.90 -2.84
C LEU A 54 12.60 5.25 -2.35
N ALA A 55 11.66 5.23 -1.40
CA ALA A 55 11.12 6.44 -0.78
C ALA A 55 12.20 7.29 -0.11
N LEU A 56 13.14 6.64 0.57
CA LEU A 56 14.24 7.33 1.22
C LEU A 56 15.22 7.93 0.19
N GLU A 57 15.54 7.20 -0.85
CA GLU A 57 16.43 7.68 -1.91
C GLU A 57 15.85 8.89 -2.64
N GLU A 58 14.56 8.88 -2.95
CA GLU A 58 13.87 10.00 -3.59
C GLU A 58 13.88 11.25 -2.68
N GLN A 59 13.61 11.05 -1.38
CA GLN A 59 13.73 12.13 -0.40
C GLN A 59 15.14 12.72 -0.36
N LEU A 60 16.17 11.87 -0.34
CA LEU A 60 17.56 12.31 -0.33
C LEU A 60 17.93 13.08 -1.60
N ARG A 61 17.50 12.59 -2.78
CA ARG A 61 17.68 13.30 -4.05
C ARG A 61 17.03 14.69 -4.03
N SER A 62 15.79 14.78 -3.53
CA SER A 62 15.08 16.06 -3.39
C SER A 62 15.83 17.03 -2.48
N PHE A 63 16.42 16.56 -1.39
CA PHE A 63 17.23 17.39 -0.49
C PHE A 63 18.56 17.83 -1.14
N GLN A 64 19.22 16.96 -1.89
CA GLN A 64 20.45 17.31 -2.64
C GLN A 64 20.17 18.36 -3.71
N THR A 65 19.03 18.29 -4.39
CA THR A 65 18.61 19.29 -5.36
C THR A 65 18.26 20.64 -4.70
N LEU A 66 17.66 20.58 -3.50
CA LEU A 66 17.35 21.79 -2.71
C LEU A 66 18.62 22.49 -2.23
N LEU A 67 19.59 21.71 -1.75
CA LEU A 67 20.85 22.17 -1.17
C LEU A 67 22.02 21.48 -1.86
N PRO A 68 22.65 22.13 -2.86
CA PRO A 68 23.80 21.55 -3.58
C PRO A 68 25.02 21.32 -2.66
N GLN A 69 25.12 22.09 -1.58
CA GLN A 69 26.17 21.92 -0.58
C GLN A 69 25.78 20.86 0.45
N ARG A 70 26.74 20.08 0.90
CA ARG A 70 26.52 19.10 1.96
C ARG A 70 26.01 19.77 3.23
N PRO A 71 24.88 19.35 3.82
CA PRO A 71 24.34 19.94 5.05
C PRO A 71 25.29 19.73 6.23
N GLY A 72 25.35 20.72 7.09
CA GLY A 72 26.02 20.62 8.39
C GLY A 72 25.28 19.65 9.33
N ARG A 73 25.91 19.26 10.42
CA ARG A 73 25.34 18.28 11.35
C ARG A 73 25.21 18.82 12.77
N GLY A 74 24.02 18.66 13.35
CA GLY A 74 23.74 18.99 14.73
C GLY A 74 23.68 20.50 15.01
N GLU A 75 23.57 20.86 16.28
CA GLU A 75 23.34 22.23 16.73
C GLU A 75 24.52 23.17 16.44
N ALA A 76 25.75 22.65 16.51
CA ALA A 76 26.92 23.44 16.14
C ALA A 76 26.88 23.98 14.73
N ALA A 77 26.33 23.23 13.79
CA ALA A 77 26.11 23.68 12.42
C ALA A 77 25.03 24.77 12.33
N CYS A 78 23.99 24.70 13.18
CA CYS A 78 23.01 25.78 13.29
C CYS A 78 23.67 27.07 13.78
N ALA A 79 24.49 27.00 14.81
CA ALA A 79 25.22 28.17 15.35
C ALA A 79 26.21 28.75 14.32
N ALA A 80 26.84 27.91 13.52
CA ALA A 80 27.72 28.35 12.41
C ALA A 80 26.98 28.90 11.18
N GLY A 81 25.64 28.91 11.15
CA GLY A 81 24.84 29.43 10.05
C GLY A 81 24.91 28.59 8.77
N ALA A 82 25.10 27.29 8.85
CA ALA A 82 25.15 26.41 7.70
C ALA A 82 23.84 26.53 6.86
N PRO A 83 23.92 26.50 5.49
CA PRO A 83 22.73 26.64 4.64
C PRO A 83 21.65 25.57 4.88
N GLY A 84 22.07 24.38 5.26
CA GLY A 84 21.18 23.28 5.67
C GLY A 84 21.80 22.49 6.81
N VAL A 85 20.98 21.95 7.70
CA VAL A 85 21.42 21.18 8.86
C VAL A 85 20.59 19.91 9.03
N VAL A 86 21.26 18.80 9.31
CA VAL A 86 20.65 17.50 9.61
C VAL A 86 21.05 17.02 11.03
N GLY A 87 20.32 16.05 11.57
CA GLY A 87 20.66 15.42 12.84
C GLY A 87 20.43 16.31 14.07
N VAL A 88 19.57 17.31 13.98
CA VAL A 88 19.13 18.11 15.13
C VAL A 88 18.03 17.34 15.86
N ARG A 89 18.16 17.25 17.19
CA ARG A 89 17.18 16.64 18.08
C ARG A 89 16.39 17.74 18.80
N LEU A 90 15.11 17.82 18.54
CA LEU A 90 14.22 18.80 19.17
C LEU A 90 13.44 18.13 20.30
N ARG A 91 13.37 18.76 21.46
CA ARG A 91 12.64 18.28 22.62
C ARG A 91 11.69 19.33 23.14
N GLY A 92 10.59 18.88 23.74
CA GLY A 92 9.59 19.75 24.34
C GLY A 92 8.53 18.96 25.08
N LEU A 93 7.44 19.65 25.37
CA LEU A 93 6.27 19.07 26.02
C LEU A 93 5.04 19.32 25.14
N THR A 94 4.10 18.41 25.18
CA THR A 94 2.74 18.63 24.66
C THR A 94 1.98 19.59 25.58
N ALA A 95 0.77 20.01 25.18
CA ALA A 95 -0.13 20.77 26.04
C ALA A 95 -0.43 20.04 27.36
N ASP A 96 -0.54 18.71 27.31
CA ASP A 96 -0.77 17.84 28.48
C ASP A 96 0.53 17.49 29.21
N ARG A 97 1.62 18.23 28.97
CA ARG A 97 2.94 18.05 29.60
C ARG A 97 3.59 16.69 29.34
N THR A 98 3.16 15.96 28.32
CA THR A 98 3.80 14.70 27.89
C THR A 98 5.11 15.02 27.17
N PRO A 99 6.23 14.37 27.51
CA PRO A 99 7.50 14.56 26.81
C PRO A 99 7.39 14.19 25.32
N ILE A 100 7.95 15.05 24.46
CA ILE A 100 8.00 14.82 23.02
C ILE A 100 9.39 15.10 22.48
N GLU A 101 9.80 14.27 21.53
CA GLU A 101 11.06 14.37 20.82
C GLU A 101 10.83 14.28 19.31
N ALA A 102 11.55 15.09 18.55
CA ALA A 102 11.43 15.10 17.09
C ALA A 102 12.79 15.23 16.41
N HIS A 103 12.88 14.61 15.22
CA HIS A 103 14.09 14.61 14.40
C HIS A 103 13.74 15.06 12.97
N PRO A 104 13.65 16.37 12.71
CA PRO A 104 13.43 16.86 11.35
C PRO A 104 14.54 16.35 10.43
N PRO A 105 14.18 15.82 9.25
CA PRO A 105 15.16 15.23 8.34
C PRO A 105 16.12 16.26 7.75
N LEU A 106 15.70 17.52 7.66
CA LEU A 106 16.49 18.64 7.19
C LEU A 106 15.94 19.96 7.78
N LEU A 107 16.84 20.83 8.19
CA LEU A 107 16.55 22.22 8.50
C LEU A 107 17.21 23.11 7.44
N GLU A 108 16.49 24.04 6.84
CA GLU A 108 16.99 25.02 5.86
C GLU A 108 17.14 26.38 6.55
N ARG A 109 18.28 27.04 6.33
CA ARG A 109 18.51 28.41 6.82
C ARG A 109 17.65 29.39 6.04
N VAL A 110 17.02 30.29 6.78
CA VAL A 110 16.20 31.39 6.24
C VAL A 110 16.54 32.70 6.94
N GLU A 111 16.15 33.81 6.34
CA GLU A 111 16.32 35.14 6.93
C GLU A 111 15.51 35.29 8.24
N GLY A 112 16.06 36.03 9.18
CA GLY A 112 15.45 36.33 10.47
C GLY A 112 16.48 36.29 11.59
N SER A 113 16.00 36.32 12.84
CA SER A 113 16.85 36.26 14.04
C SER A 113 16.49 35.04 14.87
N SER A 114 17.48 34.47 15.55
CA SER A 114 17.34 33.39 16.51
C SER A 114 18.45 33.49 17.55
N ARG A 115 18.47 32.58 18.51
CA ARG A 115 19.60 32.51 19.51
C ARG A 115 20.97 32.28 18.84
N TRP A 116 21.01 31.89 17.56
CA TRP A 116 22.24 31.68 16.81
C TRP A 116 22.72 32.91 16.00
N GLY A 117 21.95 34.03 16.05
CA GLY A 117 22.32 35.28 15.39
C GLY A 117 21.30 35.75 14.36
N ALA A 118 21.78 36.45 13.32
CA ALA A 118 20.95 37.06 12.27
C ALA A 118 20.46 36.04 11.22
N HIS A 119 20.11 34.85 11.64
CA HIS A 119 19.50 33.82 10.81
C HIS A 119 18.64 32.89 11.68
N ARG A 120 17.76 32.18 11.05
CA ARG A 120 16.91 31.12 11.64
C ARG A 120 16.76 29.96 10.69
N TYR A 121 16.13 28.90 11.18
CA TYR A 121 15.88 27.69 10.40
C TYR A 121 14.39 27.42 10.26
N ARG A 122 14.02 26.71 9.18
CA ARG A 122 12.71 26.11 8.99
C ARG A 122 12.83 24.62 8.69
N PRO A 123 11.86 23.80 9.10
CA PRO A 123 11.88 22.37 8.78
C PRO A 123 11.52 22.12 7.32
N VAL A 124 12.21 21.15 6.70
CA VAL A 124 11.98 20.68 5.33
C VAL A 124 11.61 19.22 5.35
N LEU A 125 10.57 18.85 4.58
CA LEU A 125 10.10 17.48 4.40
C LEU A 125 10.10 17.13 2.92
N GLY A 126 10.72 16.00 2.55
CA GLY A 126 10.59 15.41 1.22
C GLY A 126 9.31 14.58 1.14
N ARG A 127 8.51 14.76 0.09
CA ARG A 127 7.32 13.97 -0.18
C ARG A 127 7.47 13.10 -1.41
N GLN A 128 6.80 11.98 -1.38
CA GLN A 128 6.45 11.21 -2.55
C GLN A 128 5.01 11.55 -2.97
N GLY A 129 4.72 11.43 -4.26
CA GLY A 129 3.40 11.72 -4.81
C GLY A 129 3.13 13.22 -4.98
N ARG A 130 1.94 13.52 -5.54
CA ARG A 130 1.63 14.86 -6.09
C ARG A 130 1.09 15.87 -5.08
N ARG A 131 0.67 15.48 -3.89
CA ARG A 131 -0.05 16.37 -2.97
C ARG A 131 0.50 16.33 -1.55
N THR A 132 0.57 17.48 -0.92
CA THR A 132 0.84 17.61 0.51
C THR A 132 -0.35 17.08 1.31
N THR A 133 -0.07 16.09 2.16
CA THR A 133 -1.09 15.39 2.96
C THR A 133 -1.24 15.98 4.36
N ARG A 134 -2.28 15.56 5.10
CA ARG A 134 -2.44 15.89 6.52
C ARG A 134 -1.23 15.45 7.36
N GLU A 135 -0.66 14.30 7.06
CA GLU A 135 0.56 13.79 7.73
C GLU A 135 1.72 14.78 7.59
N HIS A 136 1.98 15.26 6.38
CA HIS A 136 3.06 16.21 6.11
C HIS A 136 2.87 17.51 6.90
N ARG A 137 1.65 18.05 6.93
CA ARG A 137 1.33 19.29 7.64
C ARG A 137 1.48 19.14 9.15
N LEU A 138 1.03 18.04 9.75
CA LEU A 138 1.16 17.79 11.18
C LEU A 138 2.62 17.59 11.60
N LEU A 139 3.43 16.90 10.80
CA LEU A 139 4.87 16.75 11.07
C LEU A 139 5.60 18.08 11.01
N LEU A 140 5.35 18.89 9.97
CA LEU A 140 5.94 20.22 9.85
C LEU A 140 5.50 21.14 11.01
N ALA A 141 4.23 21.06 11.42
CA ALA A 141 3.72 21.82 12.57
C ALA A 141 4.42 21.42 13.88
N LEU A 142 4.61 20.11 14.10
CA LEU A 142 5.35 19.62 15.26
C LEU A 142 6.79 20.10 15.24
N TRP A 143 7.50 19.89 14.13
CA TRP A 143 8.90 20.33 14.01
C TRP A 143 9.03 21.84 14.12
N GLY A 144 8.13 22.61 13.51
CA GLY A 144 8.15 24.08 13.59
C GLY A 144 7.92 24.58 15.00
N ARG A 145 6.96 23.99 15.75
CA ARG A 145 6.67 24.34 17.16
C ARG A 145 7.90 24.09 18.04
N LEU A 146 8.48 22.90 17.97
CA LEU A 146 9.64 22.55 18.76
C LEU A 146 10.89 23.34 18.35
N LEU A 147 11.07 23.58 17.06
CA LEU A 147 12.18 24.37 16.56
C LEU A 147 12.06 25.84 16.99
N ALA A 148 10.85 26.41 16.98
CA ALA A 148 10.64 27.80 17.46
C ALA A 148 11.08 27.97 18.90
N GLN A 149 10.78 27.02 19.76
CA GLN A 149 11.26 27.00 21.16
C GLN A 149 12.79 26.81 21.24
N HIS A 150 13.31 25.85 20.45
CA HIS A 150 14.72 25.49 20.49
C HIS A 150 15.63 26.60 19.93
N GLN A 151 15.24 27.31 18.90
CA GLN A 151 16.01 28.41 18.31
C GLN A 151 15.68 29.80 18.89
N GLU A 152 14.69 29.87 19.80
CA GLU A 152 14.21 31.15 20.39
C GLU A 152 13.81 32.15 19.29
N GLY A 153 13.15 31.62 18.25
CA GLY A 153 12.79 32.42 17.08
C GLY A 153 11.62 31.81 16.31
N ALA A 154 10.77 32.66 15.73
CA ALA A 154 9.57 32.23 15.06
C ALA A 154 9.84 31.34 13.85
N VAL A 155 8.98 30.31 13.66
CA VAL A 155 8.97 29.41 12.48
C VAL A 155 7.61 29.52 11.81
N PRO A 156 7.37 30.56 11.01
CA PRO A 156 6.04 30.78 10.40
C PRO A 156 5.69 29.77 9.31
N GLN A 157 6.70 29.17 8.67
CA GLN A 157 6.53 28.27 7.54
C GLN A 157 7.47 27.07 7.62
N GLY A 158 6.97 25.90 7.21
CA GLY A 158 7.76 24.75 6.81
C GLY A 158 7.78 24.61 5.30
N LEU A 159 8.63 23.77 4.77
CA LEU A 159 8.77 23.51 3.34
C LEU A 159 8.56 22.02 3.05
N VAL A 160 7.69 21.74 2.07
CA VAL A 160 7.60 20.41 1.44
C VAL A 160 8.31 20.48 0.09
N VAL A 161 9.18 19.50 -0.18
CA VAL A 161 9.88 19.37 -1.44
C VAL A 161 9.58 18.04 -2.10
N ALA A 162 9.49 18.03 -3.43
CA ALA A 162 9.37 16.82 -4.23
C ALA A 162 10.21 16.97 -5.51
N GLY A 163 10.91 15.92 -5.87
CA GLY A 163 11.55 15.81 -7.17
C GLY A 163 10.51 15.46 -8.24
N ALA A 164 10.44 16.25 -9.32
CA ALA A 164 9.64 15.92 -10.50
C ALA A 164 10.60 15.98 -11.72
N GLY A 165 11.25 14.87 -12.02
CA GLY A 165 12.27 14.82 -13.07
C GLY A 165 13.42 15.77 -12.79
N THR A 166 13.65 16.73 -13.70
CA THR A 166 14.73 17.75 -13.56
C THR A 166 14.32 18.96 -12.69
N ARG A 167 13.06 19.06 -12.25
CA ARG A 167 12.55 20.22 -11.51
C ARG A 167 12.19 19.85 -10.09
N LEU A 168 12.65 20.64 -9.12
CA LEU A 168 12.24 20.55 -7.73
C LEU A 168 10.98 21.38 -7.49
N GLU A 169 9.90 20.73 -7.08
CA GLU A 169 8.71 21.41 -6.57
C GLU A 169 8.95 21.86 -5.11
N ARG A 170 8.56 23.09 -4.80
CA ARG A 170 8.68 23.69 -3.46
C ARG A 170 7.30 24.18 -3.02
N GLU A 171 6.74 23.61 -1.97
CA GLU A 171 5.44 23.97 -1.43
C GLU A 171 5.60 24.48 0.01
N PRO A 172 5.49 25.79 0.26
CA PRO A 172 5.51 26.34 1.61
C PRO A 172 4.21 26.00 2.35
N VAL A 173 4.34 25.60 3.61
CA VAL A 173 3.22 25.30 4.50
C VAL A 173 3.22 26.27 5.66
N SER A 174 2.13 27.03 5.82
CA SER A 174 1.95 27.92 6.98
C SER A 174 1.79 27.11 8.27
N LEU A 175 2.63 27.37 9.26
CA LEU A 175 2.63 26.68 10.54
C LEU A 175 1.93 27.47 11.66
N GLN A 176 1.53 28.72 11.40
CA GLN A 176 0.85 29.58 12.37
C GLN A 176 -0.68 29.46 12.35
N SER A 177 -1.24 28.61 11.48
CA SER A 177 -2.67 28.37 11.43
C SER A 177 -3.18 27.77 12.73
N GLU A 178 -4.09 28.44 13.42
CA GLU A 178 -4.72 27.94 14.66
C GLU A 178 -5.40 26.59 14.46
N SER A 179 -6.04 26.41 13.30
CA SER A 179 -6.68 25.12 12.95
C SER A 179 -5.65 24.00 12.89
N LEU A 180 -4.47 24.24 12.27
CA LEU A 180 -3.40 23.25 12.19
C LEU A 180 -2.82 22.94 13.57
N GLN A 181 -2.62 23.96 14.40
CA GLN A 181 -2.09 23.80 15.75
C GLN A 181 -3.07 23.03 16.65
N ARG A 182 -4.37 23.33 16.59
CA ARG A 182 -5.40 22.54 17.29
C ARG A 182 -5.45 21.09 16.82
N GLN A 183 -5.34 20.84 15.50
CA GLN A 183 -5.28 19.48 14.97
C GLN A 183 -4.04 18.73 15.45
N LEU A 184 -2.91 19.41 15.61
CA LEU A 184 -1.69 18.81 16.15
C LEU A 184 -1.90 18.41 17.63
N ASP A 185 -2.44 19.30 18.45
CA ASP A 185 -2.67 19.03 19.87
C ASP A 185 -3.66 17.87 20.07
N ASP A 186 -4.79 17.88 19.36
CA ASP A 186 -5.74 16.77 19.37
C ASP A 186 -5.08 15.43 18.92
N SER A 187 -4.24 15.47 17.89
CA SER A 187 -3.55 14.28 17.41
C SER A 187 -2.53 13.75 18.43
N LEU A 188 -1.81 14.63 19.10
CA LEU A 188 -0.83 14.24 20.12
C LEU A 188 -1.52 13.69 21.38
N SER A 189 -2.60 14.31 21.83
CA SER A 189 -3.38 13.85 22.98
C SER A 189 -3.99 12.45 22.71
N ARG A 190 -4.59 12.25 21.52
CA ARG A 190 -5.12 10.94 21.13
C ARG A 190 -4.02 9.89 20.92
N LEU A 191 -2.86 10.26 20.39
CA LEU A 191 -1.71 9.36 20.29
C LEU A 191 -1.27 8.90 21.68
N ALA A 192 -1.14 9.83 22.63
CA ALA A 192 -0.78 9.49 24.01
C ALA A 192 -1.80 8.53 24.63
N ALA A 193 -3.11 8.80 24.45
CA ALA A 193 -4.18 7.94 24.92
C ALA A 193 -4.14 6.53 24.29
N ASP A 194 -3.85 6.44 23.00
CA ASP A 194 -3.72 5.14 22.33
C ASP A 194 -2.49 4.35 22.82
N LEU A 195 -1.37 5.02 23.07
CA LEU A 195 -0.17 4.38 23.62
C LEU A 195 -0.33 3.94 25.07
N ALA A 196 -1.22 4.56 25.83
CA ALA A 196 -1.54 4.17 27.20
C ALA A 196 -2.42 2.91 27.30
N ARG A 197 -2.94 2.41 26.18
CA ARG A 197 -3.79 1.20 26.15
C ARG A 197 -2.96 -0.05 26.42
N ALA A 198 -3.51 -0.98 27.18
CA ALA A 198 -2.90 -2.30 27.41
C ALA A 198 -2.88 -3.19 26.15
N THR A 199 -3.81 -2.97 25.21
CA THR A 199 -3.94 -3.73 23.97
C THR A 199 -3.94 -2.80 22.76
N PRO A 200 -3.49 -3.28 21.60
CA PRO A 200 -3.46 -2.45 20.39
C PRO A 200 -4.88 -1.97 20.02
N PRO A 201 -5.02 -0.75 19.49
CA PRO A 201 -6.28 -0.29 18.92
C PRO A 201 -6.83 -1.29 17.89
N PRO A 202 -8.16 -1.34 17.67
CA PRO A 202 -8.79 -2.29 16.74
C PRO A 202 -8.22 -2.13 15.32
N LEU A 203 -8.42 -3.17 14.50
CA LEU A 203 -8.09 -3.14 13.09
C LEU A 203 -8.85 -2.01 12.39
N VAL A 204 -8.19 -1.37 11.41
CA VAL A 204 -8.83 -0.33 10.60
C VAL A 204 -9.94 -0.91 9.73
N SER A 205 -10.99 -0.14 9.47
CA SER A 205 -12.14 -0.54 8.65
C SER A 205 -11.73 -0.84 7.20
N ASP A 206 -10.85 0.01 6.61
CA ASP A 206 -10.33 -0.16 5.26
C ASP A 206 -8.87 -0.63 5.30
N ARG A 207 -8.68 -1.93 5.15
CA ARG A 207 -7.35 -2.56 5.16
C ARG A 207 -6.61 -2.49 3.83
N LYS A 208 -7.22 -1.98 2.75
CA LYS A 208 -6.52 -1.70 1.48
C LYS A 208 -5.33 -0.77 1.68
N LYS A 209 -5.42 0.13 2.67
CA LYS A 209 -4.32 1.05 3.05
C LYS A 209 -3.13 0.34 3.71
N CYS A 210 -3.28 -0.94 4.08
CA CYS A 210 -2.24 -1.70 4.78
C CYS A 210 -1.21 -2.34 3.83
N THR A 211 -1.34 -2.21 2.52
CA THR A 211 -0.49 -2.87 1.51
C THR A 211 1.00 -2.66 1.74
N LEU A 212 1.41 -1.45 2.12
CA LEU A 212 2.81 -1.09 2.39
C LEU A 212 3.13 -1.01 3.89
N CYS A 213 2.27 -1.53 4.75
CA CYS A 213 2.48 -1.47 6.19
C CYS A 213 3.39 -2.60 6.67
N CYS A 214 4.44 -2.25 7.43
CA CYS A 214 5.36 -3.26 7.97
C CYS A 214 4.74 -4.23 8.99
N TRP A 215 3.53 -3.93 9.48
CA TRP A 215 2.78 -4.78 10.40
C TRP A 215 1.65 -5.58 9.71
N ARG A 216 1.64 -5.57 8.37
CA ARG A 216 0.56 -6.17 7.61
C ARG A 216 0.36 -7.66 7.97
N GLY A 217 1.43 -8.45 7.98
CA GLY A 217 1.33 -9.89 8.28
C GLY A 217 0.69 -10.17 9.64
N LEU A 218 1.11 -9.42 10.69
CA LEU A 218 0.52 -9.55 12.02
C LEU A 218 -0.96 -9.15 12.03
N CYS A 219 -1.32 -8.06 11.35
CA CYS A 219 -2.71 -7.61 11.26
C CYS A 219 -3.57 -8.53 10.40
N ASP A 220 -3.01 -9.16 9.36
CA ASP A 220 -3.70 -10.15 8.53
C ASP A 220 -4.01 -11.41 9.34
N GLY A 221 -3.04 -11.90 10.13
CA GLY A 221 -3.28 -13.01 11.07
C GLY A 221 -4.36 -12.68 12.12
N THR A 222 -4.34 -11.47 12.68
CA THR A 222 -5.38 -11.00 13.62
C THR A 222 -6.76 -10.97 12.94
N ALA A 223 -6.84 -10.43 11.72
CA ALA A 223 -8.10 -10.32 11.01
C ALA A 223 -8.69 -11.70 10.66
N ALA A 224 -7.83 -12.63 10.25
CA ALA A 224 -8.25 -14.01 9.99
C ALA A 224 -8.76 -14.71 11.27
N ALA A 225 -8.03 -14.56 12.39
CA ALA A 225 -8.43 -15.16 13.67
C ALA A 225 -9.72 -14.57 14.24
N GLU A 226 -9.97 -13.28 14.05
CA GLU A 226 -11.18 -12.60 14.50
C GLU A 226 -12.36 -12.76 13.52
N GLY A 227 -12.17 -13.37 12.34
CA GLY A 227 -13.16 -13.38 11.27
C GLY A 227 -13.59 -11.97 10.85
N HIS A 228 -12.64 -11.04 10.81
CA HIS A 228 -12.92 -9.64 10.59
C HIS A 228 -13.55 -9.40 9.21
N LEU A 229 -14.59 -8.56 9.13
CA LEU A 229 -15.34 -8.31 7.89
C LEU A 229 -14.48 -7.80 6.70
N SER A 230 -13.29 -7.25 6.95
CA SER A 230 -12.36 -6.90 5.87
C SER A 230 -11.77 -8.11 5.14
N GLU A 231 -11.91 -9.30 5.69
CA GLU A 231 -11.53 -10.55 5.04
C GLU A 231 -12.60 -11.04 4.06
N VAL A 232 -13.78 -10.43 4.05
CA VAL A 232 -14.82 -10.76 3.08
C VAL A 232 -14.62 -9.94 1.82
N SER A 233 -14.45 -10.61 0.69
CA SER A 233 -14.31 -9.95 -0.61
C SER A 233 -15.53 -9.07 -0.93
N GLY A 234 -15.28 -7.81 -1.32
CA GLY A 234 -16.32 -6.83 -1.62
C GLY A 234 -16.70 -5.92 -0.44
N ILE A 235 -16.15 -6.12 0.75
CA ILE A 235 -16.39 -5.24 1.90
C ILE A 235 -15.26 -4.20 2.02
N GLY A 236 -15.57 -2.95 1.68
CA GLY A 236 -14.72 -1.79 1.96
C GLY A 236 -15.09 -1.13 3.30
N GLY A 237 -14.33 -0.10 3.70
CA GLY A 237 -14.48 0.56 4.99
C GLY A 237 -15.89 1.03 5.30
N LYS A 238 -16.54 1.76 4.37
CA LYS A 238 -17.92 2.26 4.56
C LYS A 238 -18.92 1.11 4.76
N ARG A 239 -18.86 0.09 3.90
CA ARG A 239 -19.78 -1.06 3.99
C ARG A 239 -19.59 -1.83 5.30
N ARG A 240 -18.35 -1.97 5.76
CA ARG A 240 -18.07 -2.56 7.07
C ARG A 240 -18.72 -1.76 8.21
N GLU A 241 -18.60 -0.43 8.19
CA GLU A 241 -19.24 0.42 9.21
C GLU A 241 -20.76 0.23 9.25
N LEU A 242 -21.40 0.14 8.10
CA LEU A 242 -22.83 -0.13 8.00
C LEU A 242 -23.20 -1.50 8.58
N LEU A 243 -22.49 -2.55 8.19
CA LEU A 243 -22.70 -3.90 8.70
C LEU A 243 -22.55 -3.98 10.22
N VAL A 244 -21.50 -3.35 10.76
CA VAL A 244 -21.28 -3.28 12.22
C VAL A 244 -22.42 -2.52 12.92
N ALA A 245 -22.93 -1.43 12.35
CA ALA A 245 -24.09 -0.70 12.89
C ALA A 245 -25.38 -1.54 12.90
N LEU A 246 -25.50 -2.51 12.00
CA LEU A 246 -26.60 -3.48 11.93
C LEU A 246 -26.37 -4.74 12.80
N GLY A 247 -25.29 -4.78 13.60
CA GLY A 247 -24.98 -5.91 14.47
C GLY A 247 -24.21 -7.05 13.80
N VAL A 248 -23.78 -6.90 12.55
CA VAL A 248 -22.94 -7.86 11.83
C VAL A 248 -21.48 -7.49 12.03
N HIS A 249 -20.77 -8.19 12.90
CA HIS A 249 -19.43 -7.85 13.32
C HIS A 249 -18.33 -8.72 12.70
N SER A 250 -18.67 -9.92 12.27
CA SER A 250 -17.73 -10.94 11.80
C SER A 250 -18.16 -11.61 10.49
N LEU A 251 -17.24 -12.34 9.87
CA LEU A 251 -17.52 -13.22 8.74
C LEU A 251 -18.59 -14.26 9.09
N ALA A 252 -18.57 -14.80 10.31
CA ALA A 252 -19.54 -15.78 10.77
C ALA A 252 -20.95 -15.18 10.89
N ASP A 253 -21.07 -13.97 11.45
CA ASP A 253 -22.35 -13.27 11.53
C ASP A 253 -22.92 -13.01 10.13
N LEU A 254 -22.07 -12.57 9.20
CA LEU A 254 -22.48 -12.31 7.82
C LEU A 254 -22.89 -13.60 7.08
N ALA A 255 -22.18 -14.70 7.29
CA ALA A 255 -22.54 -15.99 6.69
C ALA A 255 -23.87 -16.54 7.21
N ALA A 256 -24.20 -16.24 8.48
CA ALA A 256 -25.47 -16.64 9.12
C ALA A 256 -26.62 -15.69 8.77
N ALA A 257 -26.36 -14.49 8.25
CA ALA A 257 -27.37 -13.50 7.96
C ALA A 257 -28.35 -13.98 6.87
N ASP A 258 -29.63 -13.55 7.03
CA ASP A 258 -30.63 -13.65 5.96
C ASP A 258 -30.37 -12.57 4.91
N PRO A 259 -30.16 -12.93 3.62
CA PRO A 259 -29.80 -11.96 2.58
C PRO A 259 -30.91 -10.95 2.27
N GLU A 260 -32.19 -11.33 2.41
CA GLU A 260 -33.33 -10.44 2.12
C GLU A 260 -33.50 -9.43 3.25
N ALA A 261 -33.50 -9.90 4.50
CA ALA A 261 -33.56 -9.04 5.67
C ALA A 261 -32.37 -8.05 5.72
N LEU A 262 -31.17 -8.52 5.39
CA LEU A 262 -30.00 -7.66 5.32
C LEU A 262 -30.12 -6.61 4.20
N ALA A 263 -30.68 -6.99 3.04
CA ALA A 263 -30.91 -6.07 1.93
C ALA A 263 -31.90 -4.96 2.31
N GLU A 264 -33.00 -5.30 3.00
CA GLU A 264 -33.99 -4.32 3.50
C GLU A 264 -33.35 -3.33 4.48
N GLN A 265 -32.55 -3.83 5.43
CA GLN A 265 -31.85 -2.96 6.39
C GLN A 265 -30.82 -2.04 5.71
N LEU A 266 -30.11 -2.52 4.70
CA LEU A 266 -29.14 -1.74 3.95
C LEU A 266 -29.78 -0.75 2.96
N ALA A 267 -31.05 -0.91 2.61
CA ALA A 267 -31.76 -0.04 1.66
C ALA A 267 -31.77 1.43 2.10
N ALA A 268 -31.86 1.70 3.41
CA ALA A 268 -31.82 3.05 3.97
C ALA A 268 -30.50 3.78 3.71
N GLU A 269 -29.41 3.06 3.48
CA GLU A 269 -28.07 3.58 3.25
C GLU A 269 -27.70 3.69 1.75
N GLY A 270 -28.60 3.27 0.88
CA GLY A 270 -28.49 3.39 -0.58
C GLY A 270 -28.65 2.07 -1.33
N GLU A 271 -29.20 2.15 -2.54
CA GLU A 271 -29.53 0.99 -3.38
C GLU A 271 -28.30 0.10 -3.66
N GLN A 272 -27.13 0.69 -3.87
CA GLN A 272 -25.89 -0.07 -4.09
C GLN A 272 -25.50 -0.97 -2.89
N HIS A 273 -25.95 -0.66 -1.69
CA HIS A 273 -25.71 -1.49 -0.50
C HIS A 273 -26.74 -2.62 -0.42
N ARG A 274 -28.00 -2.31 -0.73
CA ARG A 274 -29.09 -3.29 -0.84
C ARG A 274 -28.78 -4.37 -1.87
N GLU A 275 -28.45 -3.98 -3.09
CA GLU A 275 -28.11 -4.90 -4.20
C GLU A 275 -26.92 -5.82 -3.88
N ALA A 276 -25.98 -5.34 -3.06
CA ALA A 276 -24.81 -6.12 -2.68
C ALA A 276 -25.08 -7.18 -1.61
N ALA A 277 -26.16 -7.10 -0.84
CA ALA A 277 -26.40 -7.92 0.35
C ALA A 277 -26.33 -9.43 0.07
N ALA A 278 -27.09 -9.90 -0.89
CA ALA A 278 -27.12 -11.34 -1.25
C ALA A 278 -25.74 -11.85 -1.69
N ALA A 279 -25.00 -11.06 -2.49
CA ALA A 279 -23.68 -11.42 -2.94
C ALA A 279 -22.66 -11.47 -1.78
N LEU A 280 -22.77 -10.58 -0.81
CA LEU A 280 -21.89 -10.55 0.37
C LEU A 280 -22.15 -11.74 1.29
N VAL A 281 -23.43 -12.09 1.55
CA VAL A 281 -23.79 -13.26 2.33
C VAL A 281 -23.31 -14.55 1.66
N ALA A 282 -23.51 -14.69 0.34
CA ALA A 282 -23.03 -15.83 -0.43
C ALA A 282 -21.49 -15.93 -0.38
N GLN A 283 -20.77 -14.81 -0.53
CA GLN A 283 -19.33 -14.78 -0.41
C GLN A 283 -18.85 -15.18 1.00
N ALA A 284 -19.51 -14.68 2.05
CA ALA A 284 -19.19 -15.02 3.42
C ALA A 284 -19.41 -16.54 3.70
N ARG A 285 -20.48 -17.12 3.19
CA ARG A 285 -20.77 -18.55 3.32
C ARG A 285 -19.69 -19.41 2.66
N VAL A 286 -19.26 -19.06 1.46
CA VAL A 286 -18.18 -19.75 0.75
C VAL A 286 -16.86 -19.63 1.50
N GLN A 287 -16.55 -18.47 2.05
CA GLN A 287 -15.33 -18.27 2.84
C GLN A 287 -15.37 -19.04 4.16
N ALA A 288 -16.51 -19.08 4.84
CA ALA A 288 -16.69 -19.85 6.06
C ALA A 288 -16.59 -21.37 5.79
N ALA A 289 -17.10 -21.85 4.65
CA ALA A 289 -17.01 -23.24 4.24
C ALA A 289 -15.60 -23.66 3.76
N GLY A 290 -14.74 -22.71 3.40
CA GLY A 290 -13.40 -22.98 2.90
C GLY A 290 -13.33 -23.68 1.53
N ALA A 291 -14.45 -23.78 0.80
CA ALA A 291 -14.57 -24.49 -0.47
C ALA A 291 -15.11 -23.57 -1.57
N PRO A 292 -14.57 -23.65 -2.81
CA PRO A 292 -15.05 -22.84 -3.91
C PRO A 292 -16.45 -23.31 -4.37
N GLN A 293 -17.28 -22.37 -4.77
CA GLN A 293 -18.62 -22.64 -5.29
C GLN A 293 -18.79 -22.04 -6.68
N ARG A 294 -19.26 -22.83 -7.64
CA ARG A 294 -19.67 -22.32 -8.95
C ARG A 294 -20.96 -21.52 -8.81
N ARG A 295 -21.03 -20.36 -9.44
CA ARG A 295 -22.28 -19.57 -9.46
C ARG A 295 -23.32 -20.28 -10.29
N GLU A 296 -24.52 -20.35 -9.78
CA GLU A 296 -25.68 -20.95 -10.45
C GLU A 296 -26.19 -20.08 -11.63
N GLY A 297 -26.92 -20.69 -12.53
CA GLY A 297 -27.58 -19.99 -13.65
C GLY A 297 -26.65 -19.57 -14.79
N LEU A 298 -25.35 -19.83 -14.70
CA LEU A 298 -24.40 -19.55 -15.78
C LEU A 298 -24.13 -20.82 -16.58
N GLY A 299 -24.68 -20.86 -17.79
CA GLY A 299 -24.38 -21.92 -18.78
C GLY A 299 -22.99 -21.77 -19.39
N GLY A 300 -22.49 -22.86 -20.01
CA GLY A 300 -21.23 -22.87 -20.76
C GLY A 300 -19.95 -22.99 -19.93
N ALA A 301 -18.83 -23.07 -20.64
CA ALA A 301 -17.50 -23.13 -20.07
C ALA A 301 -17.07 -21.74 -19.56
N PRO A 302 -16.31 -21.66 -18.46
CA PRO A 302 -15.78 -20.38 -17.97
C PRO A 302 -14.82 -19.69 -18.96
N LEU A 303 -14.10 -20.46 -19.75
CA LEU A 303 -13.14 -20.01 -20.76
C LEU A 303 -13.44 -20.70 -22.11
N PRO A 304 -14.54 -20.34 -22.80
CA PRO A 304 -14.90 -20.96 -24.08
C PRO A 304 -13.85 -20.71 -25.18
N GLU A 305 -13.04 -19.67 -25.04
CA GLU A 305 -11.96 -19.33 -25.97
C GLU A 305 -10.87 -20.41 -26.01
N LEU A 306 -10.81 -21.29 -25.01
CA LEU A 306 -9.88 -22.42 -24.98
C LEU A 306 -10.43 -23.66 -25.73
N GLU A 307 -11.72 -23.69 -26.06
CA GLU A 307 -12.30 -24.80 -26.82
C GLU A 307 -11.73 -24.81 -28.24
N GLY A 308 -11.07 -25.92 -28.60
CA GLY A 308 -10.43 -26.04 -29.91
C GLY A 308 -9.16 -25.22 -30.15
N ALA A 309 -8.76 -24.37 -29.22
CA ALA A 309 -7.53 -23.60 -29.35
C ALA A 309 -6.28 -24.51 -29.34
N PRO A 310 -5.34 -24.35 -30.28
CA PRO A 310 -4.12 -25.16 -30.34
C PRO A 310 -3.11 -24.81 -29.25
N GLY A 311 -3.31 -23.70 -28.55
CA GLY A 311 -2.49 -23.23 -27.44
C GLY A 311 -3.02 -21.91 -26.91
N VAL A 312 -2.36 -21.37 -25.88
CA VAL A 312 -2.70 -20.13 -25.21
C VAL A 312 -1.43 -19.35 -24.84
N LEU A 313 -1.52 -18.03 -24.90
CA LEU A 313 -0.52 -17.12 -24.37
C LEU A 313 -1.03 -16.58 -23.03
N LEU A 314 -0.24 -16.77 -21.95
CA LEU A 314 -0.46 -16.08 -20.68
C LEU A 314 0.40 -14.83 -20.68
N TYR A 315 -0.21 -13.67 -20.50
CA TYR A 315 0.42 -12.37 -20.66
C TYR A 315 0.34 -11.53 -19.40
N ASP A 316 1.44 -10.91 -19.06
CA ASP A 316 1.59 -9.98 -17.95
C ASP A 316 2.46 -8.79 -18.33
N ILE A 317 2.29 -7.64 -17.69
CA ILE A 317 2.99 -6.39 -17.99
C ILE A 317 3.48 -5.71 -16.71
N GLU A 318 4.72 -5.21 -16.77
CA GLU A 318 5.26 -4.35 -15.72
C GLU A 318 5.62 -2.99 -16.31
N SER A 319 5.15 -1.95 -15.65
CA SER A 319 5.28 -0.56 -16.11
C SER A 319 5.87 0.31 -15.01
N ASP A 320 6.65 1.32 -15.42
CA ASP A 320 7.03 2.42 -14.54
C ASP A 320 5.89 3.45 -14.50
N PRO A 321 5.19 3.62 -13.39
CA PRO A 321 4.06 4.54 -13.28
C PRO A 321 4.48 6.02 -13.40
N ASP A 322 5.74 6.35 -13.09
CA ASP A 322 6.27 7.72 -13.15
C ASP A 322 6.71 8.07 -14.57
N ALA A 323 7.42 7.16 -15.24
CA ALA A 323 7.82 7.31 -16.63
C ALA A 323 6.65 7.06 -17.61
N ARG A 324 5.60 6.36 -17.17
CA ARG A 324 4.50 5.87 -18.01
C ARG A 324 4.99 5.03 -19.18
N ASP A 325 6.04 4.26 -18.92
CA ASP A 325 6.71 3.41 -19.89
C ASP A 325 6.65 1.96 -19.44
N ASP A 326 6.36 1.07 -20.38
CA ASP A 326 6.34 -0.36 -20.13
C ASP A 326 7.76 -0.90 -20.28
N PHE A 327 8.30 -1.55 -19.25
CA PHE A 327 9.66 -2.07 -19.29
C PHE A 327 9.73 -3.59 -19.39
N LEU A 328 8.64 -4.32 -19.08
CA LEU A 328 8.59 -5.77 -19.18
C LEU A 328 7.24 -6.25 -19.71
N HIS A 329 7.27 -7.08 -20.75
CA HIS A 329 6.16 -7.92 -21.17
C HIS A 329 6.53 -9.38 -20.95
N GLY A 330 5.85 -10.05 -20.02
CA GLY A 330 5.99 -11.48 -19.76
C GLY A 330 5.01 -12.28 -20.59
N VAL A 331 5.47 -13.26 -21.36
CA VAL A 331 4.61 -14.16 -22.12
C VAL A 331 4.98 -15.60 -21.84
N LEU A 332 4.04 -16.37 -21.27
CA LEU A 332 4.16 -17.81 -21.13
C LEU A 332 3.32 -18.50 -22.21
N ARG A 333 3.92 -19.41 -22.97
CA ARG A 333 3.28 -20.13 -24.08
C ARG A 333 2.92 -21.53 -23.62
N LEU A 334 1.63 -21.85 -23.65
CA LEU A 334 1.14 -23.20 -23.37
C LEU A 334 0.54 -23.80 -24.64
N ARG A 335 1.09 -24.90 -25.08
CA ARG A 335 0.60 -25.64 -26.24
C ARG A 335 -0.33 -26.76 -25.77
N ARG A 336 -1.47 -26.91 -26.43
CA ARG A 336 -2.38 -28.03 -26.20
C ARG A 336 -1.74 -29.32 -26.67
N ARG A 337 -1.89 -30.41 -25.93
CA ARG A 337 -1.36 -31.72 -26.31
C ARG A 337 -2.18 -32.34 -27.47
N PRO A 338 -1.62 -33.30 -28.24
CA PRO A 338 -2.35 -33.97 -29.31
C PRO A 338 -3.61 -34.69 -28.86
N ASP A 339 -3.68 -35.13 -27.61
CA ASP A 339 -4.88 -35.74 -27.00
C ASP A 339 -5.94 -34.72 -26.59
N GLY A 340 -5.71 -33.45 -26.82
CA GLY A 340 -6.60 -32.35 -26.44
C GLY A 340 -6.50 -31.88 -25.01
N SER A 341 -5.63 -32.45 -24.19
CA SER A 341 -5.39 -32.00 -22.81
C SER A 341 -4.45 -30.80 -22.74
N TRP A 342 -4.51 -30.07 -21.62
CA TRP A 342 -3.54 -29.02 -21.28
C TRP A 342 -2.37 -29.61 -20.48
N PRO A 343 -1.16 -29.03 -20.58
CA PRO A 343 -0.04 -29.41 -19.72
C PRO A 343 -0.37 -29.27 -18.25
N ASP A 344 0.14 -30.17 -17.43
CA ASP A 344 0.01 -30.08 -15.98
C ASP A 344 0.82 -28.87 -15.45
N PRO A 345 0.31 -28.10 -14.46
CA PRO A 345 1.01 -26.96 -13.87
C PRO A 345 2.42 -27.28 -13.39
N ALA A 346 2.65 -28.48 -12.82
CA ALA A 346 3.99 -28.90 -12.37
C ALA A 346 4.95 -29.17 -13.54
N GLU A 347 4.42 -29.67 -14.67
CA GLU A 347 5.17 -29.83 -15.92
C GLU A 347 5.55 -28.46 -16.50
N VAL A 348 4.57 -27.54 -16.58
CA VAL A 348 4.81 -26.18 -17.03
C VAL A 348 5.87 -25.47 -16.16
N ALA A 349 5.82 -25.64 -14.85
CA ALA A 349 6.80 -25.07 -13.94
C ALA A 349 8.23 -25.60 -14.18
N ARG A 350 8.37 -26.88 -14.52
CA ARG A 350 9.67 -27.47 -14.88
C ARG A 350 10.22 -26.98 -16.22
N GLU A 351 9.33 -26.74 -17.17
CA GLU A 351 9.66 -26.28 -18.52
C GLU A 351 9.57 -24.76 -18.70
N ALA A 352 9.27 -24.02 -17.63
CA ALA A 352 8.99 -22.58 -17.68
C ALA A 352 10.07 -21.79 -18.41
N THR A 353 11.35 -22.15 -18.25
CA THR A 353 12.47 -21.48 -18.92
C THR A 353 12.36 -21.53 -20.45
N ALA A 354 11.83 -22.61 -21.03
CA ALA A 354 11.63 -22.74 -22.47
C ALA A 354 10.30 -22.14 -22.94
N ALA A 355 9.28 -22.15 -22.10
CA ALA A 355 7.94 -21.67 -22.41
C ALA A 355 7.74 -20.17 -22.12
N TYR A 356 8.42 -19.64 -21.11
CA TYR A 356 8.34 -18.22 -20.71
C TYR A 356 9.31 -17.36 -21.53
N GLN A 357 8.81 -16.24 -22.02
CA GLN A 357 9.58 -15.28 -22.78
C GLN A 357 9.43 -13.89 -22.16
N PRO A 358 10.41 -13.45 -21.34
CA PRO A 358 10.49 -12.08 -20.88
C PRO A 358 10.97 -11.17 -21.99
N LEU A 359 10.20 -10.16 -22.32
CA LEU A 359 10.56 -9.09 -23.22
C LEU A 359 10.89 -7.88 -22.35
N LEU A 360 12.16 -7.66 -22.09
CA LEU A 360 12.66 -6.65 -21.15
C LEU A 360 13.38 -5.52 -21.89
N ALA A 361 13.13 -4.27 -21.52
CA ALA A 361 13.91 -3.09 -21.87
C ALA A 361 14.01 -2.15 -20.67
N LEU A 362 15.21 -2.01 -20.11
CA LEU A 362 15.50 -1.12 -18.98
C LEU A 362 16.06 0.24 -19.40
N GLN A 363 16.14 0.49 -20.71
CA GLN A 363 16.65 1.75 -21.25
C GLN A 363 15.48 2.68 -21.56
N GLU A 364 15.65 3.97 -21.29
CA GLU A 364 14.71 4.99 -21.73
C GLU A 364 14.41 4.85 -23.23
N HIS A 365 13.13 5.03 -23.59
CA HIS A 365 12.62 4.90 -24.97
C HIS A 365 12.73 3.48 -25.56
N GLY A 366 12.74 2.45 -24.73
CA GLY A 366 12.76 1.05 -25.16
C GLY A 366 11.43 0.52 -25.71
N GLU A 367 10.33 1.24 -25.55
CA GLU A 367 8.96 0.82 -25.85
C GLU A 367 8.77 0.31 -27.29
N ALA A 368 9.27 1.02 -28.30
CA ALA A 368 9.16 0.61 -29.69
C ALA A 368 9.85 -0.73 -29.98
N ARG A 369 11.00 -0.97 -29.34
CA ARG A 369 11.73 -2.24 -29.45
C ARG A 369 11.00 -3.38 -28.76
N LEU A 370 10.43 -3.12 -27.59
CA LEU A 370 9.59 -4.08 -26.87
C LEU A 370 8.38 -4.45 -27.71
N TRP A 371 7.69 -3.45 -28.25
CA TRP A 371 6.54 -3.67 -29.12
C TRP A 371 6.89 -4.55 -30.32
N ALA A 372 7.95 -4.23 -31.07
CA ALA A 372 8.36 -5.00 -32.24
C ALA A 372 8.64 -6.48 -31.92
N ARG A 373 9.16 -6.77 -30.71
CA ARG A 373 9.39 -8.14 -30.24
C ARG A 373 8.08 -8.83 -29.87
N LEU A 374 7.19 -8.14 -29.16
CA LEU A 374 5.89 -8.63 -28.73
C LEU A 374 4.98 -8.88 -29.94
N GLU A 375 4.90 -7.93 -30.86
CA GLU A 375 4.13 -8.06 -32.09
C GLU A 375 4.56 -9.28 -32.91
N ARG A 376 5.87 -9.51 -33.07
CA ARG A 376 6.39 -10.70 -33.76
C ARG A 376 5.93 -11.99 -33.10
N LEU A 377 5.89 -12.01 -31.77
CA LEU A 377 5.40 -13.15 -31.00
C LEU A 377 3.89 -13.35 -31.21
N LEU A 378 3.09 -12.27 -31.12
CA LEU A 378 1.65 -12.30 -31.32
C LEU A 378 1.28 -12.74 -32.75
N ARG A 379 2.05 -12.31 -33.77
CA ARG A 379 1.87 -12.72 -35.18
C ARG A 379 2.27 -14.18 -35.44
N ARG A 380 3.18 -14.74 -34.61
CA ARG A 380 3.57 -16.16 -34.71
C ARG A 380 2.46 -17.10 -34.24
N TYR A 381 1.55 -16.61 -33.38
CA TYR A 381 0.45 -17.36 -32.79
C TYR A 381 -0.87 -16.60 -33.00
N PRO A 382 -1.33 -16.42 -34.26
CA PRO A 382 -2.45 -15.52 -34.58
C PRO A 382 -3.79 -15.97 -33.99
N ASP A 383 -3.99 -17.28 -33.84
CA ASP A 383 -5.26 -17.89 -33.43
C ASP A 383 -5.26 -18.29 -31.93
N TRP A 384 -4.17 -17.99 -31.23
CA TRP A 384 -4.10 -18.30 -29.80
C TRP A 384 -4.75 -17.20 -28.98
N PRO A 385 -5.68 -17.52 -28.05
CA PRO A 385 -6.16 -16.56 -27.10
C PRO A 385 -5.02 -16.07 -26.21
N VAL A 386 -5.13 -14.81 -25.75
CA VAL A 386 -4.17 -14.16 -24.87
C VAL A 386 -4.86 -13.94 -23.53
N LEU A 387 -4.53 -14.76 -22.55
CA LEU A 387 -5.07 -14.67 -21.21
C LEU A 387 -4.24 -13.71 -20.36
N HIS A 388 -4.91 -12.82 -19.68
CA HIS A 388 -4.31 -11.88 -18.74
C HIS A 388 -5.15 -11.80 -17.45
N TYR A 389 -4.60 -11.19 -16.39
CA TYR A 389 -5.28 -11.15 -15.11
C TYR A 389 -5.59 -9.74 -14.65
N GLY A 390 -6.69 -9.16 -15.13
CA GLY A 390 -7.16 -7.81 -14.81
C GLY A 390 -7.24 -6.91 -16.05
N GLU A 391 -7.71 -5.69 -15.84
CA GLU A 391 -7.95 -4.74 -16.95
C GLU A 391 -6.66 -4.03 -17.41
N THR A 392 -5.67 -3.93 -16.53
CA THR A 392 -4.44 -3.15 -16.75
C THR A 392 -3.68 -3.63 -17.96
N GLU A 393 -3.52 -4.95 -18.11
CA GLU A 393 -2.79 -5.61 -19.17
C GLU A 393 -3.45 -5.36 -20.54
N ALA A 394 -4.77 -5.53 -20.60
CA ALA A 394 -5.51 -5.31 -21.86
C ALA A 394 -5.48 -3.84 -22.29
N ILE A 395 -5.72 -2.93 -21.34
CA ILE A 395 -5.71 -1.49 -21.60
C ILE A 395 -4.30 -1.04 -21.99
N GLY A 396 -3.28 -1.47 -21.26
CA GLY A 396 -1.88 -1.17 -21.52
C GLY A 396 -1.46 -1.62 -22.92
N LEU A 397 -1.71 -2.89 -23.23
CA LEU A 397 -1.34 -3.49 -24.52
C LEU A 397 -2.01 -2.80 -25.72
N VAL A 398 -3.31 -2.51 -25.65
CA VAL A 398 -4.04 -1.83 -26.74
C VAL A 398 -3.54 -0.39 -26.90
N ARG A 399 -3.28 0.33 -25.81
CA ARG A 399 -2.70 1.68 -25.86
C ARG A 399 -1.28 1.69 -26.41
N LEU A 400 -0.48 0.70 -26.04
CA LEU A 400 0.87 0.53 -26.59
C LEU A 400 0.79 0.32 -28.11
N ALA A 401 -0.05 -0.59 -28.58
CA ALA A 401 -0.27 -0.80 -30.01
C ALA A 401 -0.67 0.49 -30.74
N GLU A 402 -1.54 1.29 -30.14
CA GLU A 402 -1.96 2.59 -30.68
C GLU A 402 -0.80 3.58 -30.77
N ARG A 403 0.01 3.72 -29.71
CA ARG A 403 1.20 4.59 -29.72
C ARG A 403 2.23 4.17 -30.76
N GLN A 404 2.29 2.87 -31.06
CA GLN A 404 3.18 2.31 -32.10
C GLN A 404 2.58 2.35 -33.51
N GLY A 405 1.43 3.01 -33.71
CA GLY A 405 0.84 3.22 -35.03
C GLY A 405 0.16 2.00 -35.64
N VAL A 406 -0.21 1.00 -34.82
CA VAL A 406 -0.93 -0.19 -35.30
C VAL A 406 -2.31 0.21 -35.82
N PRO A 407 -2.70 -0.19 -37.05
CA PRO A 407 -4.01 0.13 -37.62
C PRO A 407 -5.16 -0.34 -36.72
N GLU A 408 -6.27 0.41 -36.73
CA GLU A 408 -7.44 0.12 -35.89
C GLU A 408 -7.96 -1.30 -36.05
N ALA A 409 -8.06 -1.76 -37.31
CA ALA A 409 -8.54 -3.12 -37.63
C ALA A 409 -7.65 -4.22 -36.97
N GLU A 410 -6.33 -4.00 -36.88
CA GLU A 410 -5.42 -4.93 -36.21
C GLU A 410 -5.53 -4.83 -34.69
N ARG A 411 -5.72 -3.62 -34.15
CA ARG A 411 -5.99 -3.40 -32.71
C ARG A 411 -7.28 -4.08 -32.27
N LEU A 412 -8.33 -4.02 -33.09
CA LEU A 412 -9.60 -4.73 -32.82
C LEU A 412 -9.40 -6.25 -32.80
N ARG A 413 -8.63 -6.81 -33.78
CA ARG A 413 -8.28 -8.24 -33.76
C ARG A 413 -7.48 -8.63 -32.53
N LEU A 414 -6.50 -7.82 -32.14
CA LEU A 414 -5.74 -8.03 -30.92
C LEU A 414 -6.67 -8.04 -29.70
N ARG A 415 -7.55 -7.04 -29.59
CA ARG A 415 -8.51 -6.92 -28.49
C ARG A 415 -9.46 -8.12 -28.40
N ALA A 416 -9.90 -8.65 -29.54
CA ALA A 416 -10.79 -9.82 -29.58
C ALA A 416 -10.13 -11.12 -29.05
N ARG A 417 -8.79 -11.18 -29.02
CA ARG A 417 -8.03 -12.31 -28.47
C ARG A 417 -7.74 -12.18 -26.97
N LEU A 418 -7.92 -10.98 -26.39
CA LEU A 418 -7.63 -10.73 -24.98
C LEU A 418 -8.76 -11.29 -24.11
N VAL A 419 -8.40 -12.12 -23.14
CA VAL A 419 -9.33 -12.78 -22.22
C VAL A 419 -8.93 -12.47 -20.78
N ASP A 420 -9.76 -11.70 -20.10
CA ASP A 420 -9.55 -11.36 -18.70
C ASP A 420 -9.99 -12.51 -17.79
N VAL A 421 -9.01 -13.28 -17.31
CA VAL A 421 -9.22 -14.42 -16.39
C VAL A 421 -9.80 -13.97 -15.04
N HIS A 422 -9.39 -12.80 -14.53
CA HIS A 422 -9.95 -12.24 -13.29
C HIS A 422 -11.46 -11.99 -13.41
N GLN A 423 -11.90 -11.38 -14.54
CA GLN A 423 -13.32 -11.14 -14.80
C GLN A 423 -14.08 -12.46 -14.94
N ARG A 424 -13.52 -13.44 -15.67
CA ARG A 424 -14.12 -14.78 -15.82
C ARG A 424 -14.27 -15.50 -14.49
N LEU A 425 -13.21 -15.46 -13.67
CA LEU A 425 -13.22 -16.07 -12.34
C LEU A 425 -14.32 -15.49 -11.46
N ARG A 426 -14.39 -14.16 -11.36
CA ARG A 426 -15.43 -13.47 -10.57
C ARG A 426 -16.85 -13.72 -11.08
N ARG A 427 -17.01 -13.88 -12.40
CA ARG A 427 -18.32 -14.16 -13.00
C ARG A 427 -18.81 -15.58 -12.67
N HIS A 428 -17.91 -16.57 -12.71
CA HIS A 428 -18.32 -17.98 -12.66
C HIS A 428 -18.15 -18.63 -11.28
N TRP A 429 -17.34 -18.04 -10.39
CA TRP A 429 -16.99 -18.66 -9.13
C TRP A 429 -17.12 -17.71 -7.93
N LEU A 430 -17.50 -18.29 -6.78
CA LEU A 430 -17.23 -17.77 -5.47
C LEU A 430 -16.06 -18.56 -4.88
N LEU A 431 -15.01 -17.86 -4.50
CA LEU A 431 -13.79 -18.45 -3.93
C LEU A 431 -13.67 -18.12 -2.45
N PRO A 432 -13.09 -19.04 -1.64
CA PRO A 432 -12.86 -18.79 -0.23
C PRO A 432 -11.62 -17.91 0.00
N VAL A 433 -11.58 -16.74 -0.66
CA VAL A 433 -10.48 -15.77 -0.60
C VAL A 433 -10.99 -14.39 -0.18
N ASN A 434 -10.14 -13.63 0.49
CA ASN A 434 -10.46 -12.26 0.91
C ASN A 434 -10.36 -11.24 -0.24
N SER A 435 -9.74 -11.61 -1.34
CA SER A 435 -9.59 -10.80 -2.54
C SER A 435 -9.47 -11.71 -3.77
N TYR A 436 -10.05 -11.28 -4.88
CA TYR A 436 -9.85 -11.94 -6.18
C TYR A 436 -8.58 -11.45 -6.92
N GLY A 437 -7.72 -10.64 -6.28
CA GLY A 437 -6.43 -10.29 -6.83
C GLY A 437 -5.52 -11.51 -7.04
N LEU A 438 -4.65 -11.46 -8.05
CA LEU A 438 -3.80 -12.59 -8.47
C LEU A 438 -3.05 -13.23 -7.28
N LYS A 439 -2.45 -12.44 -6.41
CA LYS A 439 -1.68 -12.93 -5.25
C LYS A 439 -2.54 -13.74 -4.26
N ALA A 440 -3.76 -13.29 -3.99
CA ALA A 440 -4.65 -13.98 -3.07
C ALA A 440 -5.16 -15.29 -3.66
N VAL A 441 -5.53 -15.30 -4.94
CA VAL A 441 -5.98 -16.51 -5.64
C VAL A 441 -4.83 -17.49 -5.82
N ALA A 442 -3.65 -17.02 -6.23
CA ALA A 442 -2.46 -17.85 -6.37
C ALA A 442 -2.06 -18.51 -5.04
N GLY A 443 -2.04 -17.73 -3.94
CA GLY A 443 -1.77 -18.28 -2.60
C GLY A 443 -2.81 -19.33 -2.16
N TRP A 444 -4.09 -19.10 -2.47
CA TRP A 444 -5.15 -20.06 -2.14
C TRP A 444 -4.98 -21.42 -2.88
N ILE A 445 -4.55 -21.40 -4.14
CA ILE A 445 -4.25 -22.65 -4.90
C ILE A 445 -2.89 -23.26 -4.56
N GLY A 446 -2.16 -22.71 -3.57
CA GLY A 446 -0.88 -23.25 -3.07
C GLY A 446 0.38 -22.70 -3.79
N PHE A 447 0.25 -21.69 -4.65
CA PHE A 447 1.42 -21.06 -5.25
C PHE A 447 2.13 -20.14 -4.26
N ALA A 448 3.47 -20.24 -4.22
CA ALA A 448 4.32 -19.37 -3.42
C ALA A 448 5.41 -18.75 -4.32
N TRP A 449 5.65 -17.45 -4.15
CA TRP A 449 6.78 -16.78 -4.81
C TRP A 449 8.10 -17.29 -4.25
N SER A 450 9.06 -17.59 -5.13
CA SER A 450 10.37 -18.11 -4.75
C SER A 450 11.25 -17.11 -4.00
N GLN A 451 11.00 -15.81 -4.18
CA GLN A 451 11.75 -14.74 -3.55
C GLN A 451 10.83 -13.90 -2.66
N PRO A 452 10.97 -13.96 -1.32
CA PRO A 452 10.16 -13.14 -0.41
C PRO A 452 10.37 -11.64 -0.67
N GLY A 453 9.26 -10.91 -0.80
CA GLY A 453 9.29 -9.45 -1.01
C GLY A 453 9.57 -9.01 -2.46
N VAL A 454 9.71 -9.93 -3.39
CA VAL A 454 9.77 -9.68 -4.83
C VAL A 454 8.51 -10.30 -5.46
N ASP A 455 7.47 -9.51 -5.53
CA ASP A 455 6.14 -9.99 -5.88
C ASP A 455 5.36 -9.06 -6.85
N GLY A 456 6.10 -8.20 -7.58
CA GLY A 456 5.53 -7.24 -8.54
C GLY A 456 4.88 -6.03 -7.90
#